data_9e92564b8676e8b560e082ab44d8aadc
#
_entry.id   9e92564b8676e8b560e082ab44d8aadc
#
_cell.length_a   1.000
_cell.length_b   1.000
_cell.length_c   1.000
_cell.angle_alpha   90.00
_cell.angle_beta   90.00
_cell.angle_gamma   90.00
#
_symmetry.space_group_name_H-M   'P 1'
#
loop_
_entity.id
_entity.type
_entity.pdbx_description
1 polymer ?
#
loop_
_entity_poly.entity_id
_entity_poly.type
_entity_poly.pdbx_seq_one_letter_code
_entity_poly.pdbx_strand_id
1 'polypeptide(L)'
;MRRALIFVFLLGLCLAPALRAQQGLPDHFGGWSSSAPAVKTAVDAPGKPSGEAVAVLQEAGLDGVTRRAYASSGRTLTLTLYQLHDPSGAYAAFTYLRTPEMADSDLAEYAAVSRDTALILSGASLLEARGLAGASLADLRALAATLARTADKTPLPPIRTYLPLRGKLSGTEKYFLGPAGLRAEAVALGKPEIAALADKAGFASGAEVMLARYRLGREESLVLLFEYPTPQAAGLHQKHIETALRSVAPPAELPLRRKGSLLSLVLAPAAGVPRGSQALLDAVRYETNVTWNEKSQTLTDAPWPVMVVNTILGTGVILVVAIVFGVAFGGVRMLTKFFFPGKVFDRASQMQILQLGINSKPIDSNDFYASWNPRS
;
A
#
# COMPACT_ATOMS: atom_id res chain seq x y z
N MET A 1 -28.01 -21.74 24.53
CA MET A 1 -28.21 -20.43 23.91
C MET A 1 -27.23 -19.33 24.41
N ARG A 2 -26.80 -19.29 25.67
CA ARG A 2 -25.83 -18.26 26.16
C ARG A 2 -24.41 -18.33 25.63
N ARG A 3 -23.92 -19.47 25.18
CA ARG A 3 -22.54 -19.63 24.65
C ARG A 3 -22.38 -19.23 23.17
N ALA A 4 -23.45 -19.21 22.40
CA ALA A 4 -23.43 -18.75 21.01
C ALA A 4 -23.40 -17.22 20.89
N LEU A 5 -23.94 -16.50 21.87
CA LEU A 5 -23.94 -15.02 21.91
C LEU A 5 -22.55 -14.43 22.19
N ILE A 6 -21.71 -15.14 22.96
CA ILE A 6 -20.35 -14.68 23.29
C ILE A 6 -19.42 -14.78 22.05
N PHE A 7 -19.62 -15.79 21.20
CA PHE A 7 -18.82 -15.97 19.99
C PHE A 7 -19.12 -14.92 18.90
N VAL A 8 -20.37 -14.48 18.80
CA VAL A 8 -20.77 -13.44 17.85
C VAL A 8 -20.26 -12.06 18.30
N PHE A 9 -20.16 -11.81 19.62
CA PHE A 9 -19.62 -10.55 20.15
C PHE A 9 -18.09 -10.44 19.99
N LEU A 10 -17.34 -11.55 20.04
CA LEU A 10 -15.89 -11.58 19.81
C LEU A 10 -15.51 -11.44 18.32
N LEU A 11 -16.37 -11.88 17.40
CA LEU A 11 -16.13 -11.73 15.96
C LEU A 11 -16.44 -10.30 15.46
N GLY A 12 -17.29 -9.56 16.16
CA GLY A 12 -17.63 -8.17 15.85
C GLY A 12 -16.56 -7.15 16.25
N LEU A 13 -15.61 -7.52 17.13
CA LEU A 13 -14.58 -6.60 17.63
C LEU A 13 -13.34 -6.49 16.72
N CYS A 14 -13.21 -7.35 15.71
CA CYS A 14 -12.06 -7.35 14.79
C CYS A 14 -12.25 -6.53 13.51
N LEU A 15 -13.39 -5.84 13.34
CA LEU A 15 -13.68 -5.01 12.17
C LEU A 15 -13.91 -3.53 12.51
N ALA A 16 -13.28 -3.04 13.59
CA ALA A 16 -13.16 -1.60 13.74
C ALA A 16 -12.18 -1.10 12.65
N PRO A 17 -12.64 -0.26 11.68
CA PRO A 17 -11.70 0.41 10.81
C PRO A 17 -10.74 1.17 11.72
N ALA A 18 -9.43 0.97 11.54
CA ALA A 18 -8.44 1.78 12.23
C ALA A 18 -8.76 3.24 11.90
N LEU A 19 -9.37 3.96 12.84
CA LEU A 19 -9.56 5.40 12.76
C LEU A 19 -8.15 5.99 12.63
N ARG A 20 -7.73 6.31 11.39
CA ARG A 20 -6.52 7.06 11.16
C ARG A 20 -6.65 8.35 11.94
N ALA A 21 -5.76 8.56 12.90
CA ALA A 21 -5.69 9.81 13.63
C ALA A 21 -5.43 10.91 12.59
N GLN A 22 -6.45 11.71 12.30
CA GLN A 22 -6.37 12.78 11.32
C GLN A 22 -5.40 13.82 11.86
N GLN A 23 -4.24 13.98 11.22
CA GLN A 23 -3.28 15.01 11.59
C GLN A 23 -3.94 16.38 11.45
N GLY A 24 -3.93 17.18 12.51
CA GLY A 24 -4.47 18.53 12.53
C GLY A 24 -3.37 19.56 12.73
N LEU A 25 -3.59 20.79 12.25
CA LEU A 25 -2.71 21.90 12.54
C LEU A 25 -2.94 22.35 14.01
N PRO A 26 -1.88 22.44 14.87
CA PRO A 26 -1.99 22.80 16.27
C PRO A 26 -2.43 24.27 16.42
N ASP A 27 -3.02 24.63 17.57
CA ASP A 27 -3.37 26.02 17.88
C ASP A 27 -2.15 26.90 18.15
N HIS A 28 -1.06 26.29 18.68
CA HIS A 28 0.18 26.95 19.03
C HIS A 28 1.37 26.05 18.69
N PHE A 29 2.47 26.64 18.21
CA PHE A 29 3.76 25.99 18.08
C PHE A 29 4.89 27.03 18.14
N GLY A 30 5.96 26.71 18.82
CA GLY A 30 7.03 27.69 19.05
C GLY A 30 6.47 29.00 19.61
N GLY A 31 6.85 30.12 19.03
CA GLY A 31 6.32 31.43 19.37
C GLY A 31 5.08 31.86 18.57
N TRP A 32 4.42 30.95 17.84
CA TRP A 32 3.31 31.23 16.94
C TRP A 32 1.99 30.81 17.53
N SER A 33 0.98 31.67 17.42
CA SER A 33 -0.41 31.40 17.81
C SER A 33 -1.33 31.53 16.61
N SER A 34 -2.35 30.70 16.54
CA SER A 34 -3.33 30.76 15.47
C SER A 34 -4.11 32.09 15.55
N SER A 35 -4.18 32.79 14.44
CA SER A 35 -4.90 34.06 14.32
C SER A 35 -6.35 33.90 13.84
N ALA A 36 -6.71 32.71 13.35
CA ALA A 36 -8.02 32.40 12.84
C ALA A 36 -8.29 30.87 12.96
N PRO A 37 -9.56 30.46 12.96
CA PRO A 37 -9.95 29.04 12.87
C PRO A 37 -9.34 28.40 11.63
N ALA A 38 -9.06 27.09 11.72
CA ALA A 38 -8.60 26.32 10.56
C ALA A 38 -9.72 26.20 9.52
N VAL A 39 -9.41 26.55 8.27
CA VAL A 39 -10.31 26.35 7.13
C VAL A 39 -10.00 24.99 6.52
N LYS A 40 -10.98 24.08 6.60
CA LYS A 40 -10.90 22.76 5.95
C LYS A 40 -11.66 22.80 4.64
N THR A 41 -11.02 22.38 3.56
CA THR A 41 -11.63 22.24 2.25
C THR A 41 -11.53 20.77 1.84
N ALA A 42 -12.69 20.11 1.75
CA ALA A 42 -12.75 18.77 1.18
C ALA A 42 -12.54 18.82 -0.34
N VAL A 43 -11.96 17.79 -0.90
CA VAL A 43 -11.68 17.71 -2.34
C VAL A 43 -12.97 17.76 -3.16
N ASP A 44 -14.09 17.31 -2.61
CA ASP A 44 -15.39 17.24 -3.29
C ASP A 44 -16.36 18.38 -2.93
N ALA A 45 -15.89 19.43 -2.23
CA ALA A 45 -16.75 20.55 -1.84
C ALA A 45 -17.10 21.47 -3.03
N PRO A 46 -18.32 22.07 -3.05
CA PRO A 46 -18.65 23.12 -4.01
C PRO A 46 -17.70 24.30 -3.88
N GLY A 47 -17.19 24.82 -4.99
CA GLY A 47 -16.17 25.92 -4.99
C GLY A 47 -14.72 25.45 -4.96
N LYS A 48 -14.46 24.21 -5.32
CA LYS A 48 -13.12 23.61 -5.52
C LYS A 48 -12.16 24.55 -6.25
N PRO A 49 -10.87 24.59 -5.81
CA PRO A 49 -9.82 25.05 -6.71
C PRO A 49 -9.84 24.14 -7.93
N SER A 50 -10.07 24.70 -9.10
CA SER A 50 -9.96 24.03 -10.38
C SER A 50 -8.63 24.37 -11.02
N GLY A 51 -8.03 23.44 -11.74
CA GLY A 51 -6.79 23.67 -12.46
C GLY A 51 -5.88 22.46 -12.47
N GLU A 52 -4.79 22.59 -13.22
CA GLU A 52 -3.80 21.51 -13.41
C GLU A 52 -3.21 21.00 -12.09
N ALA A 53 -2.87 21.90 -11.17
CA ALA A 53 -2.33 21.54 -9.86
C ALA A 53 -3.28 20.68 -9.03
N VAL A 54 -4.59 20.95 -9.11
CA VAL A 54 -5.60 20.16 -8.41
C VAL A 54 -5.70 18.75 -9.01
N ALA A 55 -5.66 18.64 -10.33
CA ALA A 55 -5.68 17.34 -11.00
C ALA A 55 -4.46 16.49 -10.57
N VAL A 56 -3.28 17.07 -10.50
CA VAL A 56 -2.05 16.38 -10.03
C VAL A 56 -2.18 15.93 -8.59
N LEU A 57 -2.69 16.79 -7.69
CA LEU A 57 -2.88 16.43 -6.29
C LEU A 57 -3.99 15.38 -6.11
N GLN A 58 -5.03 15.39 -6.96
CA GLN A 58 -6.05 14.33 -6.96
C GLN A 58 -5.48 12.99 -7.41
N GLU A 59 -4.63 12.97 -8.44
CA GLU A 59 -3.89 11.75 -8.84
C GLU A 59 -2.98 11.23 -7.71
N ALA A 60 -2.43 12.13 -6.90
CA ALA A 60 -1.68 11.80 -5.70
C ALA A 60 -2.56 11.33 -4.51
N GLY A 61 -3.88 11.24 -4.70
CA GLY A 61 -4.79 10.80 -3.65
C GLY A 61 -5.08 11.87 -2.60
N LEU A 62 -5.30 13.13 -3.01
CA LEU A 62 -5.63 14.21 -2.10
C LEU A 62 -7.01 14.00 -1.47
N ASP A 63 -7.06 13.76 -0.15
CA ASP A 63 -8.28 13.61 0.64
C ASP A 63 -8.82 14.96 1.13
N GLY A 64 -7.94 15.89 1.48
CA GLY A 64 -8.36 17.20 1.98
C GLY A 64 -7.21 18.18 2.18
N VAL A 65 -7.58 19.44 2.32
CA VAL A 65 -6.65 20.54 2.57
C VAL A 65 -7.12 21.31 3.81
N THR A 66 -6.22 21.53 4.77
CA THR A 66 -6.48 22.35 5.94
C THR A 66 -5.53 23.56 5.90
N ARG A 67 -6.08 24.76 5.86
CA ARG A 67 -5.29 26.01 5.89
C ARG A 67 -5.52 26.74 7.20
N ARG A 68 -4.45 27.28 7.77
CA ARG A 68 -4.52 28.08 8.99
C ARG A 68 -3.48 29.18 8.98
N ALA A 69 -3.87 30.38 9.42
CA ALA A 69 -2.99 31.50 9.60
C ALA A 69 -2.52 31.59 11.06
N TYR A 70 -1.27 31.99 11.24
CA TYR A 70 -0.61 32.18 12.55
C TYR A 70 0.02 33.53 12.61
N ALA A 71 0.08 34.10 13.82
CA ALA A 71 0.73 35.38 14.09
C ALA A 71 1.75 35.25 15.22
N SER A 72 2.84 35.96 15.10
CA SER A 72 3.89 36.12 16.13
C SER A 72 4.56 37.44 15.98
N SER A 73 4.49 38.31 17.01
CA SER A 73 5.18 39.60 17.07
C SER A 73 4.99 40.48 15.81
N GLY A 74 3.75 40.59 15.32
CA GLY A 74 3.39 41.39 14.14
C GLY A 74 3.72 40.74 12.79
N ARG A 75 4.20 39.48 12.77
CA ARG A 75 4.45 38.68 11.58
C ARG A 75 3.35 37.65 11.37
N THR A 76 3.12 37.28 10.13
CA THR A 76 2.12 36.28 9.76
C THR A 76 2.77 35.08 9.05
N LEU A 77 2.29 33.87 9.33
CA LEU A 77 2.67 32.65 8.70
C LEU A 77 1.40 31.89 8.31
N THR A 78 1.33 31.41 7.09
CA THR A 78 0.22 30.56 6.64
C THR A 78 0.70 29.12 6.49
N LEU A 79 0.04 28.21 7.21
CA LEU A 79 0.26 26.79 7.08
C LEU A 79 -0.87 26.17 6.24
N THR A 80 -0.50 25.34 5.27
CA THR A 80 -1.42 24.53 4.48
C THR A 80 -1.00 23.08 4.65
N LEU A 81 -1.89 22.27 5.22
CA LEU A 81 -1.70 20.82 5.39
C LEU A 81 -2.52 20.10 4.33
N TYR A 82 -1.84 19.42 3.42
CA TYR A 82 -2.42 18.51 2.44
C TYR A 82 -2.45 17.12 3.07
N GLN A 83 -3.62 16.52 3.12
CA GLN A 83 -3.83 15.15 3.59
C GLN A 83 -4.03 14.26 2.39
N LEU A 84 -3.18 13.26 2.25
CA LEU A 84 -3.14 12.32 1.14
C LEU A 84 -3.55 10.94 1.64
N HIS A 85 -3.96 10.09 0.71
CA HIS A 85 -4.41 8.74 1.02
C HIS A 85 -3.31 7.89 1.68
N ASP A 86 -2.06 8.06 1.25
CA ASP A 86 -0.92 7.30 1.74
C ASP A 86 0.39 8.11 1.60
N PRO A 87 1.52 7.62 2.15
CA PRO A 87 2.82 8.29 2.04
C PRO A 87 3.36 8.40 0.61
N SER A 88 3.00 7.50 -0.31
CA SER A 88 3.40 7.59 -1.73
C SER A 88 2.76 8.79 -2.40
N GLY A 89 1.45 9.00 -2.16
CA GLY A 89 0.74 10.19 -2.61
C GLY A 89 1.30 11.47 -2.00
N ALA A 90 1.62 11.46 -0.70
CA ALA A 90 2.23 12.61 -0.04
C ALA A 90 3.63 12.92 -0.62
N TYR A 91 4.40 11.91 -0.98
CA TYR A 91 5.68 12.08 -1.66
C TYR A 91 5.49 12.63 -3.09
N ALA A 92 4.49 12.17 -3.83
CA ALA A 92 4.13 12.72 -5.14
C ALA A 92 3.79 14.22 -5.04
N ALA A 93 2.94 14.59 -4.09
CA ALA A 93 2.59 15.99 -3.83
C ALA A 93 3.83 16.82 -3.41
N PHE A 94 4.70 16.29 -2.55
CA PHE A 94 5.95 16.93 -2.15
C PHE A 94 6.85 17.21 -3.35
N THR A 95 7.11 16.21 -4.19
CA THR A 95 7.96 16.39 -5.36
C THR A 95 7.34 17.33 -6.39
N TYR A 96 6.01 17.32 -6.55
CA TYR A 96 5.30 18.22 -7.46
C TYR A 96 5.37 19.68 -7.01
N LEU A 97 5.09 19.96 -5.73
CA LEU A 97 5.08 21.31 -5.19
C LEU A 97 6.48 21.90 -4.96
N ARG A 98 7.50 21.04 -4.89
CA ARG A 98 8.88 21.49 -4.77
C ARG A 98 9.32 22.20 -6.04
N THR A 99 9.81 23.44 -5.88
CA THR A 99 10.36 24.24 -6.98
C THR A 99 11.90 24.18 -7.01
N PRO A 100 12.53 24.54 -8.14
CA PRO A 100 14.01 24.50 -8.27
C PRO A 100 14.75 25.41 -7.28
N GLU A 101 14.09 26.46 -6.77
CA GLU A 101 14.65 27.42 -5.80
C GLU A 101 14.70 26.86 -4.37
N MET A 102 14.02 25.74 -4.11
CA MET A 102 13.99 25.11 -2.79
C MET A 102 15.20 24.21 -2.60
N ALA A 103 15.98 24.51 -1.55
CA ALA A 103 17.08 23.66 -1.11
C ALA A 103 16.59 22.58 -0.13
N ASP A 104 17.30 21.46 -0.10
CA ASP A 104 17.08 20.42 0.93
C ASP A 104 17.29 21.01 2.33
N SER A 105 16.50 20.59 3.30
CA SER A 105 16.54 21.08 4.67
C SER A 105 16.48 19.93 5.68
N ASP A 106 17.11 20.11 6.81
CA ASP A 106 17.15 19.18 7.96
C ASP A 106 15.93 19.29 8.89
N LEU A 107 14.87 19.98 8.45
CA LEU A 107 13.61 20.08 9.21
C LEU A 107 12.92 18.74 9.39
N ALA A 108 13.03 17.86 8.41
CA ALA A 108 12.55 16.50 8.40
C ALA A 108 13.37 15.69 7.38
N GLU A 109 13.18 14.35 7.34
CA GLU A 109 13.85 13.48 6.35
C GLU A 109 13.59 13.97 4.91
N TYR A 110 12.39 14.46 4.63
CA TYR A 110 12.00 15.07 3.35
C TYR A 110 11.45 16.47 3.64
N ALA A 111 12.31 17.45 3.52
CA ALA A 111 11.95 18.85 3.64
C ALA A 111 12.70 19.68 2.62
N ALA A 112 12.05 20.70 2.10
CA ALA A 112 12.64 21.65 1.17
C ALA A 112 12.26 23.08 1.57
N VAL A 113 13.21 24.00 1.51
CA VAL A 113 13.02 25.39 1.96
C VAL A 113 13.51 26.36 0.91
N SER A 114 12.73 27.39 0.63
CA SER A 114 13.12 28.60 -0.08
C SER A 114 13.11 29.80 0.87
N ARG A 115 13.28 30.99 0.33
CA ARG A 115 13.27 32.23 1.14
C ARG A 115 11.95 32.43 1.89
N ASP A 116 10.82 32.08 1.30
CA ASP A 116 9.48 32.37 1.82
C ASP A 116 8.61 31.13 2.07
N THR A 117 9.02 29.97 1.58
CA THR A 117 8.19 28.77 1.63
C THR A 117 9.01 27.58 2.13
N ALA A 118 8.43 26.76 3.01
CA ALA A 118 8.92 25.45 3.37
C ALA A 118 7.90 24.36 3.04
N LEU A 119 8.40 23.22 2.56
CA LEU A 119 7.65 21.98 2.40
C LEU A 119 8.21 20.95 3.35
N ILE A 120 7.33 20.27 4.08
CA ILE A 120 7.71 19.21 5.04
C ILE A 120 6.79 18.01 4.82
N LEU A 121 7.37 16.88 4.44
CA LEU A 121 6.67 15.62 4.30
C LEU A 121 6.61 14.89 5.63
N SER A 122 5.44 14.40 6.03
CA SER A 122 5.23 13.66 7.28
C SER A 122 4.19 12.57 7.10
N GLY A 123 4.65 11.35 6.82
CA GLY A 123 3.79 10.21 6.50
C GLY A 123 2.88 10.50 5.31
N ALA A 124 1.58 10.33 5.47
CA ALA A 124 0.57 10.61 4.45
C ALA A 124 0.15 12.10 4.39
N SER A 125 0.96 13.02 4.94
CA SER A 125 0.65 14.45 4.94
C SER A 125 1.82 15.27 4.44
N LEU A 126 1.49 16.35 3.71
CA LEU A 126 2.44 17.35 3.27
C LEU A 126 2.07 18.70 3.88
N LEU A 127 2.99 19.29 4.61
CA LEU A 127 2.86 20.65 5.16
C LEU A 127 3.57 21.65 4.25
N GLU A 128 2.87 22.67 3.84
CA GLU A 128 3.41 23.85 3.21
C GLU A 128 3.30 25.05 4.17
N ALA A 129 4.41 25.68 4.46
CA ALA A 129 4.48 26.90 5.26
C ALA A 129 4.88 28.07 4.36
N ARG A 130 4.08 29.13 4.32
CA ARG A 130 4.34 30.37 3.55
C ARG A 130 4.42 31.58 4.46
N GLY A 131 5.27 32.54 4.12
CA GLY A 131 5.53 33.72 4.93
C GLY A 131 6.66 33.47 5.93
N LEU A 132 7.71 32.75 5.52
CA LEU A 132 8.86 32.42 6.39
C LEU A 132 9.71 33.61 6.79
N ALA A 133 9.53 34.77 6.19
CA ALA A 133 10.29 35.98 6.56
C ALA A 133 10.12 36.29 8.05
N GLY A 134 11.01 35.72 8.87
CA GLY A 134 11.04 35.90 10.33
C GLY A 134 10.54 34.70 11.14
N ALA A 135 10.11 33.59 10.55
CA ALA A 135 9.95 32.33 11.25
C ALA A 135 11.33 31.73 11.51
N SER A 136 11.56 31.24 12.73
CA SER A 136 12.79 30.50 13.00
C SER A 136 12.67 29.09 12.49
N LEU A 137 13.76 28.53 11.96
CA LEU A 137 13.80 27.12 11.58
C LEU A 137 13.55 26.20 12.79
N ALA A 138 13.85 26.67 14.01
CA ALA A 138 13.56 25.94 15.24
C ALA A 138 12.05 25.77 15.47
N ASP A 139 11.24 26.81 15.18
CA ASP A 139 9.77 26.73 15.29
C ASP A 139 9.21 25.73 14.30
N LEU A 140 9.70 25.75 13.05
CA LEU A 140 9.28 24.80 12.02
C LEU A 140 9.71 23.36 12.36
N ARG A 141 10.89 23.19 12.97
CA ARG A 141 11.36 21.88 13.44
C ARG A 141 10.47 21.33 14.55
N ALA A 142 10.05 22.18 15.50
CA ALA A 142 9.11 21.78 16.55
C ALA A 142 7.75 21.36 15.96
N LEU A 143 7.26 22.08 14.94
CA LEU A 143 6.05 21.71 14.22
C LEU A 143 6.20 20.38 13.47
N ALA A 144 7.29 20.19 12.73
CA ALA A 144 7.60 18.96 12.02
C ALA A 144 7.65 17.75 12.99
N ALA A 145 8.31 17.91 14.14
CA ALA A 145 8.37 16.88 15.17
C ALA A 145 6.98 16.55 15.76
N THR A 146 6.09 17.52 15.85
CA THR A 146 4.70 17.29 16.30
C THR A 146 3.92 16.46 15.27
N LEU A 147 4.03 16.79 13.98
CA LEU A 147 3.40 16.02 12.91
C LEU A 147 3.97 14.60 12.79
N ALA A 148 5.27 14.43 12.98
CA ALA A 148 5.94 13.13 12.90
C ALA A 148 5.47 12.12 13.95
N ARG A 149 4.94 12.56 15.11
CA ARG A 149 4.45 11.67 16.17
C ARG A 149 3.23 10.83 15.74
N THR A 150 2.38 11.40 14.89
CA THR A 150 1.14 10.75 14.40
C THR A 150 1.24 10.37 12.93
N ALA A 151 2.44 10.48 12.33
CA ALA A 151 2.67 10.18 10.93
C ALA A 151 2.52 8.68 10.63
N ASP A 152 1.98 8.39 9.48
CA ASP A 152 2.01 7.04 8.90
C ASP A 152 3.48 6.66 8.63
N LYS A 153 3.90 5.49 9.10
CA LYS A 153 5.27 4.99 8.99
C LYS A 153 5.47 4.03 7.82
N THR A 154 4.48 3.91 6.95
CA THR A 154 4.61 3.11 5.72
C THR A 154 5.78 3.65 4.90
N PRO A 155 6.69 2.79 4.43
CA PRO A 155 7.84 3.20 3.63
C PRO A 155 7.43 3.94 2.36
N LEU A 156 8.25 4.89 1.94
CA LEU A 156 8.10 5.57 0.65
C LEU A 156 8.38 4.62 -0.52
N PRO A 157 7.88 4.93 -1.73
CA PRO A 157 8.03 4.09 -2.91
C PRO A 157 9.50 3.72 -3.19
N PRO A 158 9.82 2.45 -3.44
CA PRO A 158 11.19 2.00 -3.66
C PRO A 158 11.79 2.56 -4.96
N ILE A 159 10.99 2.89 -5.95
CA ILE A 159 11.44 3.42 -7.26
C ILE A 159 12.40 4.62 -7.11
N ARG A 160 12.27 5.42 -6.05
CA ARG A 160 13.18 6.54 -5.76
C ARG A 160 14.63 6.10 -5.54
N THR A 161 14.83 4.89 -5.03
CA THR A 161 16.17 4.34 -4.73
C THR A 161 16.87 3.77 -5.95
N TYR A 162 16.14 3.56 -7.05
CA TYR A 162 16.70 3.01 -8.29
C TYR A 162 17.40 4.06 -9.14
N LEU A 163 17.15 5.35 -8.86
CA LEU A 163 17.82 6.45 -9.56
C LEU A 163 19.34 6.43 -9.33
N PRO A 164 20.16 6.55 -10.39
CA PRO A 164 21.59 6.71 -10.25
C PRO A 164 21.95 7.89 -9.35
N LEU A 165 22.93 7.71 -8.48
CA LEU A 165 23.35 8.80 -7.58
C LEU A 165 24.28 9.81 -8.27
N ARG A 166 25.16 9.28 -9.18
CA ARG A 166 26.18 10.12 -9.83
C ARG A 166 25.56 11.04 -10.87
N GLY A 167 25.81 12.33 -10.73
CA GLY A 167 25.36 13.34 -11.68
C GLY A 167 23.91 13.78 -11.51
N LYS A 168 23.17 13.21 -10.55
CA LYS A 168 21.80 13.65 -10.24
C LYS A 168 21.82 15.07 -9.68
N LEU A 169 20.94 15.92 -10.21
CA LEU A 169 20.72 17.27 -9.71
C LEU A 169 19.72 17.20 -8.53
N SER A 170 20.17 17.66 -7.36
CA SER A 170 19.31 17.64 -6.15
C SER A 170 18.05 18.46 -6.35
N GLY A 171 16.93 17.95 -5.82
CA GLY A 171 15.64 18.62 -5.86
C GLY A 171 14.93 18.60 -7.20
N THR A 172 15.45 17.85 -8.17
CA THR A 172 14.82 17.72 -9.49
C THR A 172 13.98 16.45 -9.61
N GLU A 173 13.94 15.64 -8.57
CA GLU A 173 13.15 14.43 -8.52
C GLU A 173 11.64 14.76 -8.57
N LYS A 174 10.94 14.11 -9.46
CA LYS A 174 9.48 14.18 -9.61
C LYS A 174 8.91 12.78 -9.63
N TYR A 175 7.90 12.53 -8.82
CA TYR A 175 7.22 11.25 -8.73
C TYR A 175 5.76 11.40 -9.13
N PHE A 176 5.28 10.54 -10.00
CA PHE A 176 3.97 10.65 -10.61
C PHE A 176 3.17 9.36 -10.42
N LEU A 177 1.93 9.52 -9.98
CA LEU A 177 0.93 8.46 -9.84
C LEU A 177 -0.18 8.55 -10.90
N GLY A 178 -0.12 9.56 -11.77
CA GLY A 178 -1.09 9.77 -12.81
C GLY A 178 -0.59 10.61 -13.99
N PRO A 179 -1.38 10.65 -15.07
CA PRO A 179 -0.99 11.33 -16.30
C PRO A 179 -0.98 12.85 -16.21
N ALA A 180 -1.77 13.48 -15.32
CA ALA A 180 -1.80 14.94 -15.20
C ALA A 180 -0.46 15.48 -14.70
N GLY A 181 0.13 14.81 -13.68
CA GLY A 181 1.44 15.19 -13.17
C GLY A 181 2.54 15.09 -14.22
N LEU A 182 2.53 14.02 -15.01
CA LEU A 182 3.52 13.84 -16.09
C LEU A 182 3.33 14.84 -17.22
N ARG A 183 2.09 15.23 -17.56
CA ARG A 183 1.80 16.29 -18.52
C ARG A 183 2.23 17.67 -18.03
N ALA A 184 1.97 17.97 -16.75
CA ALA A 184 2.39 19.23 -16.14
C ALA A 184 3.91 19.39 -16.21
N GLU A 185 4.65 18.35 -15.88
CA GLU A 185 6.11 18.35 -15.96
C GLU A 185 6.62 18.46 -17.42
N ALA A 186 5.93 17.82 -18.36
CA ALA A 186 6.24 17.94 -19.80
C ALA A 186 6.14 19.38 -20.29
N VAL A 187 5.11 20.12 -19.84
CA VAL A 187 4.93 21.55 -20.15
C VAL A 187 6.04 22.37 -19.49
N ALA A 188 6.32 22.13 -18.20
CA ALA A 188 7.36 22.86 -17.46
C ALA A 188 8.76 22.68 -18.07
N LEU A 189 9.05 21.49 -18.62
CA LEU A 189 10.32 21.17 -19.27
C LEU A 189 10.34 21.51 -20.76
N GLY A 190 9.19 21.88 -21.39
CA GLY A 190 9.07 22.05 -22.83
C GLY A 190 9.33 20.74 -23.61
N LYS A 191 8.87 19.60 -23.10
CA LYS A 191 9.17 18.26 -23.59
C LYS A 191 7.90 17.52 -24.09
N PRO A 192 7.51 17.71 -25.36
CA PRO A 192 6.35 17.01 -25.93
C PRO A 192 6.50 15.48 -25.90
N GLU A 193 7.73 14.96 -25.90
CA GLU A 193 8.00 13.54 -25.75
C GLU A 193 7.46 12.99 -24.43
N ILE A 194 7.62 13.73 -23.33
CA ILE A 194 7.10 13.34 -22.01
C ILE A 194 5.57 13.41 -22.01
N ALA A 195 4.97 14.44 -22.65
CA ALA A 195 3.52 14.53 -22.77
C ALA A 195 2.92 13.34 -23.51
N ALA A 196 3.58 12.87 -24.58
CA ALA A 196 3.15 11.69 -25.35
C ALA A 196 3.19 10.39 -24.51
N LEU A 197 4.03 10.33 -23.46
CA LEU A 197 4.13 9.19 -22.57
C LEU A 197 3.01 9.15 -21.54
N ALA A 198 2.39 10.28 -21.19
CA ALA A 198 1.42 10.37 -20.10
C ALA A 198 0.25 9.38 -20.25
N ASP A 199 -0.28 9.21 -21.48
CA ASP A 199 -1.37 8.28 -21.77
C ASP A 199 -0.90 6.84 -22.03
N LYS A 200 0.39 6.62 -22.18
CA LYS A 200 0.98 5.33 -22.54
C LYS A 200 1.76 4.69 -21.39
N ALA A 201 2.05 5.46 -20.34
CA ALA A 201 2.77 5.02 -19.16
C ALA A 201 2.08 3.89 -18.40
N GLY A 202 0.73 3.75 -18.52
CA GLY A 202 0.01 2.65 -17.88
C GLY A 202 -0.40 2.92 -16.43
N PHE A 203 -0.62 4.16 -16.05
CA PHE A 203 -1.05 4.52 -14.68
C PHE A 203 -2.33 3.78 -14.24
N ALA A 204 -3.29 3.59 -15.15
CA ALA A 204 -4.50 2.81 -14.87
C ALA A 204 -4.21 1.32 -14.56
N SER A 205 -3.04 0.83 -14.93
CA SER A 205 -2.55 -0.53 -14.65
C SER A 205 -1.60 -0.58 -13.45
N GLY A 206 -1.55 0.48 -12.64
CA GLY A 206 -0.70 0.56 -11.45
C GLY A 206 0.75 0.93 -11.74
N ALA A 207 1.04 1.60 -12.87
CA ALA A 207 2.37 2.12 -13.13
C ALA A 207 2.69 3.30 -12.22
N GLU A 208 3.94 3.37 -11.76
CA GLU A 208 4.52 4.51 -11.05
C GLU A 208 5.65 5.08 -11.90
N VAL A 209 5.78 6.40 -11.91
CA VAL A 209 6.81 7.05 -12.73
C VAL A 209 7.67 7.99 -11.87
N MET A 210 8.99 7.86 -12.03
CA MET A 210 9.96 8.74 -11.40
C MET A 210 10.80 9.44 -12.47
N LEU A 211 10.95 10.75 -12.37
CA LEU A 211 11.80 11.57 -13.24
C LEU A 211 12.84 12.27 -12.40
N ALA A 212 14.06 12.36 -12.92
CA ALA A 212 15.10 13.21 -12.34
C ALA A 212 16.03 13.78 -13.43
N ARG A 213 16.61 14.96 -13.15
CA ARG A 213 17.59 15.60 -14.04
C ARG A 213 18.99 15.21 -13.62
N TYR A 214 19.81 15.00 -14.62
CA TYR A 214 21.23 14.61 -14.49
C TYR A 214 22.13 15.56 -15.25
N ARG A 215 23.33 15.77 -14.74
CA ARG A 215 24.40 16.49 -15.45
C ARG A 215 25.63 15.61 -15.51
N LEU A 216 26.01 15.23 -16.71
CA LEU A 216 27.21 14.47 -17.00
C LEU A 216 28.16 15.35 -17.83
N GLY A 217 29.16 15.91 -17.16
CA GLY A 217 30.04 16.93 -17.77
C GLY A 217 29.25 18.21 -18.07
N ARG A 218 29.15 18.58 -19.35
CA ARG A 218 28.43 19.77 -19.81
C ARG A 218 27.00 19.45 -20.31
N GLU A 219 26.63 18.19 -20.42
CA GLU A 219 25.35 17.78 -20.95
C GLU A 219 24.39 17.48 -19.81
N GLU A 220 23.15 17.93 -19.96
CA GLU A 220 22.04 17.56 -19.10
C GLU A 220 21.24 16.42 -19.74
N SER A 221 20.62 15.61 -18.91
CA SER A 221 19.79 14.48 -19.33
C SER A 221 18.63 14.34 -18.36
N LEU A 222 17.51 13.80 -18.84
CA LEU A 222 16.37 13.41 -18.04
C LEU A 222 16.37 11.89 -17.97
N VAL A 223 16.29 11.34 -16.75
CA VAL A 223 16.07 9.91 -16.53
C VAL A 223 14.64 9.73 -16.07
N LEU A 224 13.89 8.90 -16.76
CA LEU A 224 12.55 8.47 -16.40
C LEU A 224 12.61 6.98 -16.06
N LEU A 225 12.07 6.62 -14.92
CA LEU A 225 11.84 5.26 -14.48
C LEU A 225 10.35 5.00 -14.46
N PHE A 226 9.92 3.88 -15.02
CA PHE A 226 8.53 3.40 -14.98
C PHE A 226 8.55 2.06 -14.27
N GLU A 227 7.93 1.98 -13.10
CA GLU A 227 7.79 0.73 -12.36
C GLU A 227 6.38 0.17 -12.55
N TYR A 228 6.30 -1.12 -12.82
CA TYR A 228 5.05 -1.82 -13.08
C TYR A 228 4.85 -2.94 -12.06
N PRO A 229 3.60 -3.31 -11.75
CA PRO A 229 3.33 -4.41 -10.82
C PRO A 229 3.91 -5.75 -11.28
N THR A 230 4.08 -5.95 -12.60
CA THR A 230 4.57 -7.21 -13.16
C THR A 230 5.51 -6.98 -14.35
N PRO A 231 6.47 -7.89 -14.61
CA PRO A 231 7.32 -7.84 -15.80
C PRO A 231 6.53 -7.92 -17.13
N GLN A 232 5.37 -8.58 -17.12
CA GLN A 232 4.48 -8.68 -18.29
C GLN A 232 3.87 -7.32 -18.63
N ALA A 233 3.39 -6.59 -17.62
CA ALA A 233 2.90 -5.23 -17.78
C ALA A 233 4.00 -4.30 -18.30
N ALA A 234 5.23 -4.39 -17.74
CA ALA A 234 6.38 -3.66 -18.23
C ALA A 234 6.67 -3.94 -19.72
N GLY A 235 6.61 -5.22 -20.14
CA GLY A 235 6.83 -5.60 -21.54
C GLY A 235 5.75 -5.07 -22.50
N LEU A 236 4.50 -5.02 -22.05
CA LEU A 236 3.39 -4.45 -22.82
C LEU A 236 3.58 -2.93 -22.99
N HIS A 237 3.77 -2.22 -21.88
CA HIS A 237 3.91 -0.77 -21.89
C HIS A 237 5.23 -0.30 -22.54
N GLN A 238 6.29 -1.10 -22.51
CA GLN A 238 7.51 -0.81 -23.28
C GLN A 238 7.18 -0.55 -24.76
N LYS A 239 6.38 -1.42 -25.39
CA LYS A 239 5.98 -1.26 -26.81
C LYS A 239 5.14 0.00 -27.03
N HIS A 240 4.26 0.33 -26.10
CA HIS A 240 3.45 1.55 -26.19
C HIS A 240 4.30 2.81 -26.05
N ILE A 241 5.26 2.82 -25.13
CA ILE A 241 6.22 3.91 -24.93
C ILE A 241 7.10 4.08 -26.16
N GLU A 242 7.68 3.00 -26.69
CA GLU A 242 8.49 3.05 -27.91
C GLU A 242 7.70 3.63 -29.10
N THR A 243 6.45 3.20 -29.27
CA THR A 243 5.58 3.70 -30.35
C THR A 243 5.28 5.19 -30.17
N ALA A 244 4.95 5.63 -28.95
CA ALA A 244 4.66 7.03 -28.65
C ALA A 244 5.89 7.93 -28.89
N LEU A 245 7.07 7.51 -28.45
CA LEU A 245 8.29 8.27 -28.65
C LEU A 245 8.68 8.37 -30.13
N ARG A 246 8.54 7.30 -30.91
CA ARG A 246 8.79 7.30 -32.35
C ARG A 246 7.86 8.21 -33.16
N SER A 247 6.64 8.46 -32.65
CA SER A 247 5.69 9.34 -33.31
C SER A 247 6.00 10.83 -33.10
N VAL A 248 6.65 11.19 -31.99
CA VAL A 248 6.92 12.60 -31.64
C VAL A 248 8.34 13.03 -32.02
N ALA A 249 9.30 12.17 -31.78
CA ALA A 249 10.70 12.41 -32.10
C ALA A 249 11.33 11.07 -32.50
N PRO A 250 11.47 10.78 -33.81
CA PRO A 250 12.07 9.54 -34.27
C PRO A 250 13.61 9.60 -34.09
N PRO A 251 14.17 9.14 -32.98
CA PRO A 251 15.62 8.98 -32.86
C PRO A 251 16.05 7.70 -33.55
N ALA A 252 17.27 7.70 -34.06
CA ALA A 252 17.89 6.50 -34.62
C ALA A 252 17.97 5.37 -33.57
N GLU A 253 18.17 5.74 -32.30
CA GLU A 253 18.17 4.82 -31.15
C GLU A 253 17.37 5.44 -29.99
N LEU A 254 16.51 4.63 -29.37
CA LEU A 254 15.84 5.00 -28.13
C LEU A 254 16.66 4.47 -26.96
N PRO A 255 17.21 5.32 -26.08
CA PRO A 255 17.90 4.88 -24.89
C PRO A 255 16.90 4.42 -23.82
N LEU A 256 16.23 3.30 -24.12
CA LEU A 256 15.23 2.63 -23.30
C LEU A 256 15.74 1.23 -22.93
N ARG A 257 15.64 0.89 -21.65
CA ARG A 257 16.04 -0.43 -21.14
C ARG A 257 15.00 -0.98 -20.18
N ARG A 258 14.75 -2.27 -20.27
CA ARG A 258 13.90 -2.98 -19.33
C ARG A 258 14.73 -3.95 -18.48
N LYS A 259 14.52 -3.89 -17.16
CA LYS A 259 15.00 -4.89 -16.20
C LYS A 259 13.79 -5.36 -15.38
N GLY A 260 13.31 -6.58 -15.58
CA GLY A 260 12.13 -7.10 -14.90
C GLY A 260 10.87 -6.23 -15.11
N SER A 261 10.34 -5.68 -14.05
CA SER A 261 9.18 -4.77 -14.06
C SER A 261 9.55 -3.30 -14.18
N LEU A 262 10.84 -2.95 -14.21
CA LEU A 262 11.29 -1.57 -14.36
C LEU A 262 11.67 -1.27 -15.81
N LEU A 263 11.14 -0.16 -16.38
CA LEU A 263 11.62 0.47 -17.61
C LEU A 263 12.40 1.73 -17.24
N SER A 264 13.55 1.91 -17.89
CA SER A 264 14.39 3.10 -17.73
C SER A 264 14.57 3.77 -19.07
N LEU A 265 14.28 5.05 -19.15
CA LEU A 265 14.37 5.89 -20.35
C LEU A 265 15.27 7.07 -20.05
N VAL A 266 16.18 7.41 -21.00
CA VAL A 266 17.00 8.63 -20.91
C VAL A 266 16.66 9.54 -22.07
N LEU A 267 16.29 10.79 -21.78
CA LEU A 267 16.00 11.82 -22.76
C LEU A 267 17.02 12.96 -22.67
N ALA A 268 17.37 13.53 -23.80
CA ALA A 268 18.15 14.77 -23.82
C ALA A 268 17.27 16.00 -23.56
N PRO A 269 17.77 17.07 -22.93
CA PRO A 269 17.08 18.36 -22.88
C PRO A 269 16.90 19.00 -24.26
N ALA A 270 17.88 18.79 -25.16
CA ALA A 270 17.82 19.18 -26.57
C ALA A 270 17.54 17.96 -27.44
N ALA A 271 17.22 18.18 -28.72
CA ALA A 271 17.00 17.08 -29.68
C ALA A 271 18.26 16.21 -29.81
N GLY A 272 18.08 14.89 -29.77
CA GLY A 272 19.15 13.90 -29.93
C GLY A 272 19.26 12.90 -28.77
N VAL A 273 20.20 11.97 -28.87
CA VAL A 273 20.52 11.02 -27.80
C VAL A 273 21.67 11.60 -26.97
N PRO A 274 21.48 11.75 -25.63
CA PRO A 274 22.56 12.32 -24.81
C PRO A 274 23.76 11.39 -24.77
N ARG A 275 24.95 11.97 -24.85
CA ARG A 275 26.18 11.21 -24.58
C ARG A 275 26.14 10.68 -23.15
N GLY A 276 26.51 9.41 -22.96
CA GLY A 276 26.49 8.77 -21.64
C GLY A 276 25.11 8.25 -21.21
N SER A 277 24.10 8.25 -22.09
CA SER A 277 22.79 7.63 -21.79
C SER A 277 22.91 6.16 -21.40
N GLN A 278 23.79 5.40 -22.05
CA GLN A 278 24.06 4.01 -21.69
C GLN A 278 24.63 3.89 -20.27
N ALA A 279 25.57 4.75 -19.90
CA ALA A 279 26.13 4.75 -18.53
C ALA A 279 25.07 5.08 -17.46
N LEU A 280 24.10 5.96 -17.75
CA LEU A 280 22.97 6.20 -16.87
C LEU A 280 22.07 4.99 -16.77
N LEU A 281 21.73 4.34 -17.89
CA LEU A 281 20.92 3.13 -17.90
C LEU A 281 21.60 1.96 -17.16
N ASP A 282 22.94 1.85 -17.28
CA ASP A 282 23.71 0.83 -16.56
C ASP A 282 23.75 1.10 -15.05
N ALA A 283 23.75 2.38 -14.66
CA ALA A 283 23.80 2.80 -13.27
C ALA A 283 22.44 2.73 -12.55
N VAL A 284 21.33 2.45 -13.25
CA VAL A 284 20.03 2.21 -12.63
C VAL A 284 20.09 0.95 -11.77
N ARG A 285 19.90 1.14 -10.46
CA ARG A 285 19.99 0.08 -9.45
C ARG A 285 18.61 -0.58 -9.30
N TYR A 286 18.34 -1.53 -10.14
CA TYR A 286 17.16 -2.38 -9.99
C TYR A 286 17.62 -3.83 -9.88
N GLU A 287 17.63 -4.35 -8.67
CA GLU A 287 17.87 -5.74 -8.38
C GLU A 287 16.52 -6.45 -8.32
N THR A 288 16.21 -7.24 -9.34
CA THR A 288 15.14 -8.22 -9.25
C THR A 288 15.62 -9.37 -8.37
N ASN A 289 15.70 -9.16 -7.09
CA ASN A 289 15.64 -10.27 -6.18
C ASN A 289 14.19 -10.80 -6.22
N VAL A 290 13.98 -11.81 -7.06
CA VAL A 290 12.89 -12.75 -6.82
C VAL A 290 13.30 -13.49 -5.55
N THR A 291 13.16 -12.82 -4.42
CA THR A 291 13.29 -13.47 -3.13
C THR A 291 12.04 -14.30 -2.94
N TRP A 292 12.13 -15.56 -3.37
CA TRP A 292 11.32 -16.64 -2.81
C TRP A 292 11.58 -16.77 -1.29
N ASN A 293 12.42 -15.90 -0.75
CA ASN A 293 12.84 -15.75 0.64
C ASN A 293 12.73 -14.29 1.08
N GLU A 294 11.58 -13.66 0.96
CA GLU A 294 11.25 -12.71 1.99
C GLU A 294 11.18 -13.52 3.29
N LYS A 295 12.14 -13.29 4.16
CA LYS A 295 11.98 -13.64 5.56
C LYS A 295 10.76 -12.84 6.02
N SER A 296 9.58 -13.43 5.88
CA SER A 296 8.41 -12.90 6.54
C SER A 296 8.79 -12.92 8.02
N GLN A 297 8.86 -11.76 8.65
CA GLN A 297 9.26 -11.66 10.05
C GLN A 297 8.27 -12.36 11.00
N THR A 298 7.24 -13.01 10.46
CA THR A 298 6.16 -13.65 11.21
C THR A 298 6.00 -15.14 10.97
N LEU A 299 6.56 -15.67 9.88
CA LEU A 299 6.60 -17.11 9.63
C LEU A 299 7.94 -17.40 8.99
N THR A 300 8.91 -17.75 9.80
CA THR A 300 10.08 -18.46 9.33
C THR A 300 9.54 -19.68 8.60
N ASP A 301 9.61 -19.73 7.28
CA ASP A 301 9.40 -20.95 6.53
C ASP A 301 10.43 -21.94 7.07
N ALA A 302 9.97 -22.73 8.03
CA ALA A 302 10.79 -23.78 8.59
C ALA A 302 11.18 -24.69 7.42
N PRO A 303 12.47 -25.04 7.28
CA PRO A 303 12.91 -25.96 6.24
C PRO A 303 11.95 -27.12 6.18
N TRP A 304 11.51 -27.53 4.98
CA TRP A 304 10.52 -28.60 4.82
C TRP A 304 10.70 -29.81 5.77
N PRO A 305 11.94 -30.22 6.18
CA PRO A 305 12.12 -31.26 7.19
C PRO A 305 11.55 -30.88 8.57
N VAL A 306 11.66 -29.60 8.97
CA VAL A 306 11.14 -29.09 10.25
C VAL A 306 9.61 -29.04 10.23
N MET A 307 9.00 -28.66 9.09
CA MET A 307 7.54 -28.71 8.94
C MET A 307 7.02 -30.16 9.05
N VAL A 308 7.69 -31.12 8.42
CA VAL A 308 7.34 -32.55 8.52
C VAL A 308 7.47 -33.04 9.96
N VAL A 309 8.59 -32.75 10.63
CA VAL A 309 8.79 -33.14 12.03
C VAL A 309 7.74 -32.52 12.94
N ASN A 310 7.44 -31.22 12.81
CA ASN A 310 6.42 -30.57 13.61
C ASN A 310 5.02 -31.11 13.35
N THR A 311 4.71 -31.49 12.11
CA THR A 311 3.43 -32.14 11.77
C THR A 311 3.33 -33.51 12.42
N ILE A 312 4.39 -34.31 12.38
CA ILE A 312 4.43 -35.64 13.03
C ILE A 312 4.28 -35.50 14.54
N LEU A 313 5.04 -34.58 15.17
CA LEU A 313 4.95 -34.31 16.60
C LEU A 313 3.56 -33.81 16.99
N GLY A 314 3.00 -32.84 16.22
CA GLY A 314 1.65 -32.33 16.47
C GLY A 314 0.59 -33.41 16.39
N THR A 315 0.66 -34.26 15.36
CA THR A 315 -0.25 -35.43 15.20
C THR A 315 -0.07 -36.42 16.34
N GLY A 316 1.18 -36.69 16.76
CA GLY A 316 1.49 -37.54 17.91
C GLY A 316 0.87 -37.03 19.21
N VAL A 317 0.98 -35.74 19.49
CA VAL A 317 0.35 -35.13 20.66
C VAL A 317 -1.17 -35.25 20.65
N ILE A 318 -1.80 -34.97 19.51
CA ILE A 318 -3.26 -35.13 19.34
C ILE A 318 -3.68 -36.58 19.62
N LEU A 319 -2.93 -37.55 19.10
CA LEU A 319 -3.22 -38.98 19.27
C LEU A 319 -3.09 -39.38 20.74
N VAL A 320 -2.05 -38.97 21.46
CA VAL A 320 -1.90 -39.21 22.90
C VAL A 320 -3.06 -38.60 23.68
N VAL A 321 -3.42 -37.34 23.39
CA VAL A 321 -4.56 -36.68 24.03
C VAL A 321 -5.87 -37.44 23.77
N ALA A 322 -6.10 -37.88 22.55
CA ALA A 322 -7.28 -38.69 22.22
C ALA A 322 -7.32 -40.01 22.98
N ILE A 323 -6.19 -40.71 23.13
CA ILE A 323 -6.08 -41.94 23.92
C ILE A 323 -6.39 -41.68 25.40
N VAL A 324 -5.78 -40.61 26.00
CA VAL A 324 -6.03 -40.25 27.38
C VAL A 324 -7.50 -39.94 27.62
N PHE A 325 -8.12 -39.14 26.76
CA PHE A 325 -9.55 -38.85 26.86
C PHE A 325 -10.42 -40.12 26.65
N GLY A 326 -10.03 -40.98 25.72
CA GLY A 326 -10.71 -42.25 25.47
C GLY A 326 -10.68 -43.15 26.72
N VAL A 327 -9.51 -43.31 27.34
CA VAL A 327 -9.34 -44.11 28.58
C VAL A 327 -10.08 -43.43 29.75
N ALA A 328 -9.98 -42.13 29.91
CA ALA A 328 -10.70 -41.41 30.97
C ALA A 328 -12.22 -41.56 30.82
N PHE A 329 -12.74 -41.32 29.59
CA PHE A 329 -14.16 -41.48 29.32
C PHE A 329 -14.64 -42.94 29.49
N GLY A 330 -13.85 -43.91 29.00
CA GLY A 330 -14.12 -45.33 29.19
C GLY A 330 -14.10 -45.70 30.67
N GLY A 331 -13.12 -45.22 31.41
CA GLY A 331 -13.01 -45.42 32.87
C GLY A 331 -14.19 -44.83 33.63
N VAL A 332 -14.57 -43.60 33.35
CA VAL A 332 -15.77 -42.96 33.93
C VAL A 332 -17.03 -43.75 33.61
N ARG A 333 -17.17 -44.24 32.36
CA ARG A 333 -18.31 -45.05 31.97
C ARG A 333 -18.34 -46.40 32.70
N MET A 334 -17.19 -47.01 32.92
CA MET A 334 -17.08 -48.28 33.67
C MET A 334 -17.42 -48.07 35.15
N LEU A 335 -16.89 -46.99 35.78
CA LEU A 335 -17.19 -46.62 37.15
C LEU A 335 -18.67 -46.30 37.37
N THR A 336 -19.27 -45.54 36.46
CA THR A 336 -20.71 -45.21 36.54
C THR A 336 -21.58 -46.45 36.39
N LYS A 337 -21.23 -47.44 35.58
CA LYS A 337 -21.91 -48.74 35.53
C LYS A 337 -21.76 -49.54 36.82
N PHE A 338 -20.59 -49.47 37.43
CA PHE A 338 -20.33 -50.19 38.69
C PHE A 338 -21.10 -49.61 39.88
N PHE A 339 -21.12 -48.27 40.03
CA PHE A 339 -21.77 -47.58 41.14
C PHE A 339 -23.29 -47.33 40.92
N PHE A 340 -23.76 -47.24 39.69
CA PHE A 340 -25.15 -46.92 39.35
C PHE A 340 -25.70 -47.84 38.25
N PRO A 341 -25.83 -49.15 38.54
CA PRO A 341 -26.35 -50.07 37.56
C PRO A 341 -27.77 -49.70 37.15
N GLY A 342 -28.04 -49.67 35.85
CA GLY A 342 -29.39 -49.43 35.28
C GLY A 342 -29.83 -47.97 35.17
N LYS A 343 -29.04 -46.97 35.62
CA LYS A 343 -29.48 -45.56 35.60
C LYS A 343 -28.83 -44.69 34.50
N VAL A 344 -27.59 -44.94 34.15
CA VAL A 344 -26.84 -44.13 33.18
C VAL A 344 -26.03 -45.04 32.28
N PHE A 345 -26.04 -44.82 31.01
CA PHE A 345 -25.29 -45.56 29.95
C PHE A 345 -25.66 -47.05 29.79
N ASP A 346 -26.68 -47.55 30.46
CA ASP A 346 -27.10 -48.96 30.42
C ASP A 346 -28.36 -49.18 29.55
N ARG A 347 -28.70 -48.20 28.72
CA ARG A 347 -29.66 -48.46 27.66
C ARG A 347 -28.98 -49.41 26.68
N ALA A 348 -29.50 -50.64 26.59
CA ALA A 348 -29.18 -51.52 25.48
C ALA A 348 -29.27 -50.64 24.22
N SER A 349 -28.18 -50.53 23.51
CA SER A 349 -28.19 -49.89 22.21
C SER A 349 -29.07 -50.79 21.33
N GLN A 350 -30.37 -50.52 21.34
CA GLN A 350 -31.16 -50.89 20.18
C GLN A 350 -30.55 -50.00 19.06
N MET A 351 -29.53 -50.53 18.42
CA MET A 351 -29.31 -50.18 17.03
C MET A 351 -30.62 -50.53 16.35
N GLN A 352 -31.47 -49.51 16.19
CA GLN A 352 -32.47 -49.58 15.13
C GLN A 352 -31.63 -49.56 13.85
N ILE A 353 -31.19 -50.77 13.48
CA ILE A 353 -30.88 -51.04 12.11
C ILE A 353 -32.18 -50.67 11.42
N LEU A 354 -32.18 -49.69 10.57
CA LEU A 354 -33.25 -49.43 9.63
C LEU A 354 -33.38 -50.73 8.83
N GLN A 355 -34.19 -51.68 9.33
CA GLN A 355 -34.60 -52.83 8.59
C GLN A 355 -35.60 -52.29 7.56
N LEU A 356 -35.07 -52.06 6.38
CA LEU A 356 -35.84 -51.83 5.16
C LEU A 356 -36.73 -53.04 4.92
N GLY A 357 -37.80 -53.22 5.72
CA GLY A 357 -38.86 -54.16 5.47
C GLY A 357 -38.45 -55.65 5.43
N ILE A 358 -37.21 -56.01 5.81
CA ILE A 358 -36.76 -57.42 5.84
C ILE A 358 -36.96 -57.91 7.26
N ASN A 359 -38.14 -58.41 7.55
CA ASN A 359 -38.40 -59.18 8.75
C ASN A 359 -37.53 -60.45 8.76
N SER A 360 -36.88 -60.77 9.89
CA SER A 360 -36.10 -61.98 10.11
C SER A 360 -36.99 -63.28 10.17
N LYS A 361 -38.26 -63.17 9.97
CA LYS A 361 -39.12 -64.32 9.72
C LYS A 361 -39.05 -64.70 8.25
N PRO A 362 -38.74 -65.95 7.94
CA PRO A 362 -38.92 -66.42 6.58
C PRO A 362 -40.37 -66.13 6.17
N ILE A 363 -40.55 -65.47 5.03
CA ILE A 363 -41.88 -65.20 4.45
C ILE A 363 -42.49 -66.58 4.13
N ASP A 364 -43.49 -66.97 4.95
CA ASP A 364 -44.27 -68.12 4.64
C ASP A 364 -45.29 -67.73 3.57
N SER A 365 -45.45 -68.55 2.56
CA SER A 365 -46.43 -68.37 1.49
C SER A 365 -47.88 -68.13 2.07
N ASN A 366 -48.15 -68.64 3.24
CA ASN A 366 -49.45 -68.50 3.92
C ASN A 366 -49.64 -67.04 4.48
N ASP A 367 -48.53 -66.34 4.79
CA ASP A 367 -48.61 -64.90 5.24
C ASP A 367 -48.97 -63.93 4.10
N PHE A 368 -48.69 -64.31 2.86
CA PHE A 368 -49.00 -63.55 1.67
C PHE A 368 -50.41 -63.72 1.17
N TYR A 369 -51.04 -64.89 1.39
CA TYR A 369 -52.36 -65.28 0.87
C TYR A 369 -53.46 -65.22 1.94
N ALA A 370 -53.13 -65.03 3.22
CA ALA A 370 -54.09 -64.94 4.32
C ALA A 370 -54.99 -63.71 4.23
N SER A 371 -54.63 -62.69 3.49
CA SER A 371 -55.41 -61.48 3.29
C SER A 371 -56.24 -61.44 2.00
N TRP A 372 -56.09 -62.47 1.14
CA TRP A 372 -56.80 -62.51 -0.11
C TRP A 372 -57.94 -63.57 -0.01
N ASN A 373 -59.06 -63.08 0.58
CA ASN A 373 -60.29 -63.85 0.59
C ASN A 373 -61.21 -63.34 -0.54
N PRO A 374 -61.41 -64.09 -1.64
CA PRO A 374 -62.21 -63.68 -2.77
C PRO A 374 -63.72 -63.90 -2.57
N ARG A 375 -64.26 -63.71 -1.37
CA ARG A 375 -65.70 -63.88 -1.15
C ARG A 375 -66.21 -62.85 -0.14
N SER A 376 -66.62 -61.69 -0.62
CA SER A 376 -67.89 -61.01 -0.30
C SER A 376 -68.04 -59.80 -1.20
#